data_551329edcabe53ceb5f4909aae1ed646
#
_entry.id   551329edcabe53ceb5f4909aae1ed646
#
_cell.length_a   1.000
_cell.length_b   1.000
_cell.length_c   1.000
_cell.angle_alpha   90.00
_cell.angle_beta   90.00
_cell.angle_gamma   90.00
#
_symmetry.space_group_name_H-M   'P 1'
#
loop_
_entity.id
_entity.type
_entity.pdbx_description
1 polymer ?
#
loop_
_entity_poly.entity_id
_entity_poly.type
_entity_poly.pdbx_seq_one_letter_code
_entity_poly.pdbx_strand_id
1 'polypeptide(L)'
;ARLRALLDWPETGQDLTLTPAWVIARTPDNWQGEVTLDQGKAQGLQPGQCVVDHRRALVGRVKEVGETWATVTLVTDGAFQLAGQASASGVLGTLQGDLALLPQGEVAFASLTEADPVSPGEAVVTFAAGETYPSGLLVGTVDRVETDPGGLTQSAILTPAADLASLAQVFVVTDFEEVR
;
A
#
# COMPACT_ATOMS: atom_id res chain seq x y z
N ALA A 1 -8.47 -14.46 -13.43
CA ALA A 1 -9.72 -15.02 -13.28
C ALA A 1 -10.84 -14.06 -13.70
N ARG A 2 -12.08 -14.47 -13.43
CA ARG A 2 -13.23 -13.72 -13.92
C ARG A 2 -13.28 -12.28 -13.40
N LEU A 3 -12.97 -12.09 -12.14
CA LEU A 3 -12.97 -10.76 -11.54
C LEU A 3 -11.91 -9.87 -12.21
N ARG A 4 -10.76 -10.44 -12.49
CA ARG A 4 -9.70 -9.72 -13.17
C ARG A 4 -10.15 -9.27 -14.56
N ALA A 5 -10.79 -10.16 -15.29
CA ALA A 5 -11.28 -9.83 -16.62
C ALA A 5 -12.33 -8.72 -16.59
N LEU A 6 -13.21 -8.76 -15.60
CA LEU A 6 -14.26 -7.74 -15.46
C LEU A 6 -13.69 -6.37 -15.13
N LEU A 7 -12.60 -6.33 -14.37
CA LEU A 7 -11.98 -5.07 -13.97
C LEU A 7 -10.92 -4.59 -14.96
N ASP A 8 -10.66 -5.39 -15.98
CA ASP A 8 -9.65 -5.07 -17.01
C ASP A 8 -8.31 -4.73 -16.39
N TRP A 9 -7.90 -5.53 -15.39
CA TRP A 9 -6.63 -5.33 -14.73
C TRP A 9 -5.48 -5.71 -15.66
N PRO A 10 -4.37 -4.96 -15.60
CA PRO A 10 -3.19 -5.30 -16.38
C PRO A 10 -2.68 -6.69 -16.05
N GLU A 11 -2.14 -7.36 -17.03
CA GLU A 11 -1.53 -8.67 -16.83
C GLU A 11 -0.21 -8.47 -16.09
N THR A 12 -0.17 -8.86 -14.83
CA THR A 12 1.05 -8.72 -14.03
C THR A 12 1.84 -10.02 -13.94
N GLY A 13 1.25 -11.11 -14.41
CA GLY A 13 1.88 -12.41 -14.26
C GLY A 13 1.75 -12.99 -12.87
N GLN A 14 0.96 -12.38 -12.01
CA GLN A 14 0.75 -12.85 -10.65
C GLN A 14 -0.69 -13.29 -10.45
N ASP A 15 -0.85 -14.43 -9.78
CA ASP A 15 -2.16 -14.87 -9.31
C ASP A 15 -2.32 -14.46 -7.87
N LEU A 16 -3.36 -13.70 -7.61
CA LEU A 16 -3.67 -13.24 -6.27
C LEU A 16 -4.95 -13.89 -5.78
N THR A 17 -4.93 -14.38 -4.56
CA THR A 17 -6.12 -14.82 -3.87
C THR A 17 -6.56 -13.67 -2.99
N LEU A 18 -7.75 -13.14 -3.26
CA LEU A 18 -8.28 -11.98 -2.57
C LEU A 18 -9.46 -12.40 -1.71
N THR A 19 -9.41 -12.03 -0.44
CA THR A 19 -10.52 -12.26 0.50
C THR A 19 -11.22 -10.94 0.72
N PRO A 20 -12.50 -10.81 0.33
CA PRO A 20 -13.22 -9.56 0.54
C PRO A 20 -13.51 -9.35 2.02
N ALA A 21 -13.49 -8.10 2.43
CA ALA A 21 -13.80 -7.71 3.80
C ALA A 21 -14.43 -6.33 3.80
N TRP A 22 -15.24 -6.05 4.80
CA TRP A 22 -15.87 -4.74 4.97
C TRP A 22 -15.19 -3.99 6.09
N VAL A 23 -15.01 -2.69 5.89
CA VAL A 23 -14.51 -1.81 6.93
C VAL A 23 -15.67 -1.54 7.89
N ILE A 24 -15.52 -1.99 9.14
CA ILE A 24 -16.59 -1.86 10.15
C ILE A 24 -16.28 -0.79 11.20
N ALA A 25 -15.03 -0.33 11.26
CA ALA A 25 -14.65 0.72 12.19
C ALA A 25 -13.41 1.43 11.68
N ARG A 26 -13.27 2.70 12.04
CA ARG A 26 -12.09 3.50 11.75
C ARG A 26 -11.65 4.17 13.04
N THR A 27 -10.32 4.33 13.17
CA THR A 27 -9.79 5.08 14.29
C THR A 27 -10.24 6.53 14.16
N PRO A 28 -10.92 7.09 15.17
CA PRO A 28 -11.39 8.47 15.09
C PRO A 28 -10.26 9.49 15.20
N ASP A 29 -9.09 9.05 15.56
CA ASP A 29 -7.93 9.89 15.78
C ASP A 29 -7.26 10.23 14.45
N ASN A 30 -6.98 11.51 14.21
CA ASN A 30 -6.28 11.93 13.00
C ASN A 30 -4.80 11.51 12.98
N TRP A 31 -4.31 10.97 14.07
CA TRP A 31 -2.90 10.55 14.20
C TRP A 31 -2.65 9.16 13.64
N GLN A 32 -3.67 8.33 13.62
CA GLN A 32 -3.53 6.93 13.23
C GLN A 32 -4.43 6.63 12.05
N GLY A 33 -3.83 6.14 10.99
CA GLY A 33 -4.59 5.65 9.85
C GLY A 33 -4.80 4.15 10.03
N GLU A 34 -5.86 3.77 10.73
CA GLU A 34 -6.15 2.37 11.01
C GLU A 34 -7.63 2.09 10.83
N VAL A 35 -7.94 0.94 10.24
CA VAL A 35 -9.33 0.50 10.07
C VAL A 35 -9.47 -0.92 10.59
N THR A 36 -10.68 -1.29 10.95
CA THR A 36 -11.02 -2.65 11.38
C THR A 36 -11.90 -3.30 10.33
N LEU A 37 -11.59 -4.56 10.03
CA LEU A 37 -12.33 -5.36 9.05
C LEU A 37 -13.16 -6.43 9.75
N ASP A 38 -14.19 -6.89 9.07
CA ASP A 38 -15.11 -7.91 9.57
C ASP A 38 -14.67 -9.34 9.23
N GLN A 39 -13.41 -9.55 8.87
CA GLN A 39 -12.84 -10.86 8.60
C GLN A 39 -11.56 -11.01 9.40
N GLY A 40 -11.21 -12.23 9.75
CA GLY A 40 -10.03 -12.52 10.55
C GLY A 40 -9.43 -13.87 10.23
N LYS A 41 -8.88 -14.52 11.25
CA LYS A 41 -8.18 -15.82 11.08
C LYS A 41 -9.07 -16.88 10.44
N ALA A 42 -10.35 -16.88 10.76
CA ALA A 42 -11.26 -17.86 10.21
C ALA A 42 -11.37 -17.79 8.70
N GLN A 43 -11.06 -16.62 8.13
CA GLN A 43 -11.08 -16.38 6.68
C GLN A 43 -9.69 -16.39 6.07
N GLY A 44 -8.66 -16.75 6.83
CA GLY A 44 -7.31 -16.88 6.32
C GLY A 44 -6.45 -15.62 6.45
N LEU A 45 -6.91 -14.62 7.17
CA LEU A 45 -6.14 -13.39 7.35
C LEU A 45 -4.99 -13.61 8.32
N GLN A 46 -3.86 -12.99 8.04
CA GLN A 46 -2.67 -13.02 8.89
C GLN A 46 -2.00 -11.67 8.92
N PRO A 47 -1.28 -11.34 10.02
CA PRO A 47 -0.52 -10.09 10.05
C PRO A 47 0.51 -10.03 8.93
N GLY A 48 0.68 -8.84 8.38
CA GLY A 48 1.64 -8.60 7.30
C GLY A 48 1.07 -8.69 5.90
N GLN A 49 -0.11 -9.25 5.73
CA GLN A 49 -0.74 -9.33 4.41
C GLN A 49 -1.13 -7.94 3.92
N CYS A 50 -1.04 -7.73 2.61
CA CYS A 50 -1.47 -6.46 2.01
C CYS A 50 -2.97 -6.43 1.82
N VAL A 51 -3.52 -5.22 1.96
CA VAL A 51 -4.94 -4.96 1.73
C VAL A 51 -5.03 -4.00 0.56
N VAL A 52 -5.89 -4.31 -0.40
CA VAL A 52 -6.06 -3.52 -1.61
C VAL A 52 -7.53 -3.18 -1.82
N ASP A 53 -7.79 -2.19 -2.65
CA ASP A 53 -9.15 -1.86 -3.05
C ASP A 53 -9.54 -2.68 -4.29
N HIS A 54 -10.71 -2.37 -4.85
CA HIS A 54 -11.23 -3.10 -6.01
C HIS A 54 -10.39 -2.90 -7.28
N ARG A 55 -9.45 -1.96 -7.28
CA ARG A 55 -8.56 -1.70 -8.41
C ARG A 55 -7.13 -2.18 -8.15
N ARG A 56 -6.94 -2.95 -7.08
CA ARG A 56 -5.64 -3.43 -6.61
C ARG A 56 -4.70 -2.33 -6.13
N ALA A 57 -5.26 -1.17 -5.81
CA ALA A 57 -4.46 -0.12 -5.20
C ALA A 57 -4.26 -0.44 -3.72
N LEU A 58 -3.03 -0.26 -3.25
CA LEU A 58 -2.68 -0.60 -1.87
C LEU A 58 -3.39 0.31 -0.89
N VAL A 59 -4.10 -0.30 0.05
CA VAL A 59 -4.77 0.39 1.15
C VAL A 59 -3.89 0.40 2.39
N GLY A 60 -3.28 -0.74 2.70
CA GLY A 60 -2.45 -0.88 3.88
C GLY A 60 -2.03 -2.32 4.11
N ARG A 61 -1.66 -2.62 5.34
CA ARG A 61 -1.24 -3.98 5.74
C ARG A 61 -1.99 -4.41 6.98
N VAL A 62 -2.28 -5.69 7.06
CA VAL A 62 -2.91 -6.28 8.25
C VAL A 62 -1.92 -6.17 9.42
N LYS A 63 -2.39 -5.61 10.52
CA LYS A 63 -1.59 -5.40 11.73
C LYS A 63 -1.85 -6.51 12.75
N GLU A 64 -3.12 -6.70 13.10
CA GLU A 64 -3.55 -7.72 14.06
C GLU A 64 -4.76 -8.44 13.53
N VAL A 65 -4.92 -9.69 13.94
CA VAL A 65 -6.11 -10.47 13.58
C VAL A 65 -6.69 -11.13 14.80
N GLY A 66 -8.02 -11.06 14.91
CA GLY A 66 -8.79 -11.91 15.80
C GLY A 66 -9.40 -13.03 15.00
N GLU A 67 -10.30 -13.78 15.60
CA GLU A 67 -10.93 -14.90 14.91
C GLU A 67 -11.78 -14.42 13.74
N THR A 68 -12.53 -13.33 13.93
CA THR A 68 -13.48 -12.82 12.93
C THR A 68 -13.28 -11.34 12.60
N TRP A 69 -12.16 -10.78 13.00
CA TRP A 69 -11.86 -9.36 12.75
C TRP A 69 -10.37 -9.18 12.50
N ALA A 70 -10.01 -8.08 11.90
CA ALA A 70 -8.60 -7.71 11.70
C ALA A 70 -8.48 -6.20 11.69
N THR A 71 -7.32 -5.71 12.11
CA THR A 71 -6.99 -4.29 11.98
C THR A 71 -5.96 -4.11 10.88
N VAL A 72 -6.07 -3.00 10.17
CA VAL A 72 -5.21 -2.67 9.03
C VAL A 72 -4.56 -1.32 9.28
N THR A 73 -3.24 -1.27 9.15
CA THR A 73 -2.50 -0.02 9.17
C THR A 73 -2.52 0.55 7.77
N LEU A 74 -3.12 1.71 7.60
CA LEU A 74 -3.22 2.37 6.29
C LEU A 74 -1.86 2.93 5.87
N VAL A 75 -1.67 3.10 4.56
CA VAL A 75 -0.40 3.59 4.01
C VAL A 75 -0.03 4.98 4.52
N THR A 76 -1.00 5.75 4.99
CA THR A 76 -0.77 7.10 5.53
C THR A 76 -0.44 7.12 7.01
N ASP A 77 -0.55 5.98 7.70
CA ASP A 77 -0.24 5.90 9.13
C ASP A 77 1.26 6.04 9.34
N GLY A 78 1.64 6.80 10.39
CA GLY A 78 3.05 7.01 10.69
C GLY A 78 3.83 5.75 11.02
N ALA A 79 3.15 4.68 11.39
CA ALA A 79 3.79 3.40 11.65
C ALA A 79 3.91 2.52 10.40
N PHE A 80 3.36 2.94 9.28
CA PHE A 80 3.40 2.15 8.04
C PHE A 80 4.77 2.22 7.39
N GLN A 81 5.33 1.06 7.08
CA GLN A 81 6.57 0.95 6.31
C GLN A 81 6.49 -0.26 5.39
N LEU A 82 6.98 -0.08 4.17
CA LEU A 82 6.95 -1.15 3.19
C LEU A 82 7.89 -0.79 2.05
N ALA A 83 8.61 -1.78 1.54
CA ALA A 83 9.50 -1.54 0.40
C ALA A 83 8.69 -1.26 -0.86
N GLY A 84 9.18 -0.33 -1.66
CA GLY A 84 8.53 0.05 -2.90
C GLY A 84 9.52 0.25 -4.02
N GLN A 85 8.98 0.34 -5.23
CA GLN A 85 9.78 0.55 -6.43
C GLN A 85 9.04 1.49 -7.37
N ALA A 86 9.76 2.49 -7.85
CA ALA A 86 9.25 3.36 -8.90
C ALA A 86 9.23 2.57 -10.21
N SER A 87 8.07 2.49 -10.85
CA SER A 87 7.87 1.55 -11.95
C SER A 87 8.62 1.92 -13.21
N ALA A 88 8.79 3.21 -13.49
CA ALA A 88 9.46 3.66 -14.71
C ALA A 88 10.98 3.68 -14.57
N SER A 89 11.48 4.17 -13.45
CA SER A 89 12.93 4.31 -13.24
C SER A 89 13.57 3.08 -12.61
N GLY A 90 12.76 2.25 -11.94
CA GLY A 90 13.26 1.08 -11.22
C GLY A 90 13.87 1.40 -9.86
N VAL A 91 13.75 2.64 -9.40
CA VAL A 91 14.35 3.07 -8.13
C VAL A 91 13.65 2.38 -6.96
N LEU A 92 14.44 1.81 -6.06
CA LEU A 92 13.94 1.17 -4.85
C LEU A 92 13.99 2.14 -3.69
N GLY A 93 12.99 2.07 -2.83
CA GLY A 93 12.94 2.89 -1.64
C GLY A 93 11.96 2.35 -0.63
N THR A 94 11.72 3.10 0.42
CA THR A 94 10.81 2.71 1.49
C THR A 94 9.57 3.61 1.47
N LEU A 95 8.42 2.98 1.35
CA LEU A 95 7.14 3.66 1.52
C LEU A 95 6.91 3.84 3.02
N GLN A 96 6.54 5.03 3.41
CA GLN A 96 6.45 5.36 4.82
C GLN A 96 5.35 6.38 5.04
N GLY A 97 4.46 6.10 5.97
CA GLY A 97 3.49 7.08 6.41
C GLY A 97 4.20 8.17 7.23
N ASP A 98 3.67 9.38 7.16
CA ASP A 98 4.25 10.52 7.85
C ASP A 98 3.12 11.35 8.43
N LEU A 99 3.21 11.64 9.73
CA LEU A 99 2.20 12.44 10.41
C LEU A 99 2.05 13.82 9.77
N ALA A 100 3.14 14.38 9.25
CA ALA A 100 3.09 15.68 8.58
C ALA A 100 2.29 15.63 7.28
N LEU A 101 2.22 14.46 6.65
CA LEU A 101 1.51 14.28 5.38
C LEU A 101 0.10 13.73 5.57
N LEU A 102 -0.22 13.26 6.77
CA LEU A 102 -1.51 12.62 7.04
C LEU A 102 -2.71 13.51 6.71
N PRO A 103 -2.70 14.82 7.06
CA PRO A 103 -3.85 15.67 6.73
C PRO A 103 -4.12 15.79 5.24
N GLN A 104 -3.10 15.64 4.39
CA GLN A 104 -3.25 15.68 2.95
C GLN A 104 -3.51 14.28 2.36
N GLY A 105 -3.42 13.24 3.17
CA GLY A 105 -3.58 11.88 2.70
C GLY A 105 -2.44 11.41 1.81
N GLU A 106 -1.23 11.91 2.04
CA GLU A 106 -0.06 11.60 1.22
C GLU A 106 0.88 10.63 1.92
N VAL A 107 1.74 9.99 1.14
CA VAL A 107 2.70 8.98 1.62
C VAL A 107 4.08 9.36 1.13
N ALA A 108 5.10 9.12 1.95
CA ALA A 108 6.49 9.37 1.57
C ALA A 108 7.11 8.11 0.96
N PHE A 109 7.91 8.30 -0.06
CA PHE A 109 8.77 7.26 -0.65
C PHE A 109 10.20 7.73 -0.47
N ALA A 110 10.86 7.15 0.53
CA ALA A 110 12.12 7.64 1.05
C ALA A 110 13.29 6.78 0.60
N SER A 111 14.47 7.17 1.01
CA SER A 111 15.77 6.54 0.76
C SER A 111 16.31 6.75 -0.64
N LEU A 112 15.82 7.76 -1.31
CA LEU A 112 16.34 8.16 -2.61
C LEU A 112 17.58 9.01 -2.41
N THR A 113 18.59 8.82 -3.26
CA THR A 113 19.73 9.71 -3.33
C THR A 113 19.51 10.68 -4.48
N GLU A 114 20.33 11.72 -4.55
CA GLU A 114 20.27 12.66 -5.68
C GLU A 114 20.49 11.98 -7.02
N ALA A 115 21.17 10.83 -7.00
CA ALA A 115 21.43 10.07 -8.22
C ALA A 115 20.22 9.28 -8.70
N ASP A 116 19.19 9.14 -7.88
CA ASP A 116 18.02 8.31 -8.19
C ASP A 116 16.92 9.18 -8.83
N PRO A 117 16.69 9.04 -10.14
CA PRO A 117 15.79 9.95 -10.86
C PRO A 117 14.33 9.49 -10.78
N VAL A 118 13.64 9.93 -9.74
CA VAL A 118 12.19 9.74 -9.64
C VAL A 118 11.54 11.05 -10.09
N SER A 119 10.54 10.94 -10.95
CA SER A 119 9.88 12.11 -11.53
C SER A 119 8.42 12.20 -11.12
N PRO A 120 7.86 13.41 -10.99
CA PRO A 120 6.42 13.55 -10.75
C PRO A 120 5.62 12.83 -11.83
N GLY A 121 4.53 12.19 -11.40
CA GLY A 121 3.68 11.39 -12.28
C GLY A 121 4.08 9.94 -12.38
N GLU A 122 5.24 9.57 -11.87
CA GLU A 122 5.70 8.18 -11.93
C GLU A 122 4.92 7.34 -10.93
N ALA A 123 4.51 6.12 -11.34
CA ALA A 123 3.82 5.20 -10.46
C ALA A 123 4.81 4.48 -9.56
N VAL A 124 4.38 4.21 -8.32
CA VAL A 124 5.18 3.45 -7.35
C VAL A 124 4.36 2.23 -6.94
N VAL A 125 5.01 1.08 -6.96
CA VAL A 125 4.40 -0.20 -6.64
C VAL A 125 5.15 -0.84 -5.47
N THR A 126 4.55 -1.87 -4.87
CA THR A 126 5.22 -2.61 -3.80
C THR A 126 6.39 -3.40 -4.36
N PHE A 127 7.41 -3.60 -3.54
CA PHE A 127 8.54 -4.45 -3.86
C PHE A 127 8.73 -5.44 -2.71
N ALA A 128 8.60 -6.72 -3.00
CA ALA A 128 8.71 -7.76 -2.00
C ALA A 128 9.89 -8.66 -2.32
N ALA A 129 10.68 -8.96 -1.30
CA ALA A 129 11.81 -9.87 -1.41
C ALA A 129 11.64 -10.94 -0.34
N GLY A 130 10.76 -11.91 -0.62
CA GLY A 130 10.46 -12.98 0.33
C GLY A 130 9.51 -12.58 1.45
N GLU A 131 8.74 -11.52 1.25
CA GLU A 131 7.79 -11.03 2.23
C GLU A 131 6.44 -11.74 2.13
N THR A 132 5.53 -11.38 3.03
CA THR A 132 4.18 -11.94 3.06
C THR A 132 3.21 -11.25 2.11
N TYR A 133 3.73 -10.44 1.20
CA TYR A 133 2.93 -9.71 0.22
C TYR A 133 3.61 -9.76 -1.15
N PRO A 134 2.85 -9.62 -2.23
CA PRO A 134 3.42 -9.65 -3.58
C PRO A 134 4.02 -8.31 -3.97
N SER A 135 4.96 -8.35 -4.91
CA SER A 135 5.45 -7.16 -5.59
C SER A 135 4.43 -6.70 -6.63
N GLY A 136 4.47 -5.42 -6.98
CA GLY A 136 3.70 -4.91 -8.11
C GLY A 136 2.32 -4.37 -7.79
N LEU A 137 1.94 -4.31 -6.51
CA LEU A 137 0.69 -3.68 -6.13
C LEU A 137 0.85 -2.16 -6.23
N LEU A 138 -0.08 -1.50 -6.90
CA LEU A 138 0.00 -0.06 -7.09
C LEU A 138 -0.20 0.68 -5.75
N VAL A 139 0.76 1.50 -5.37
CA VAL A 139 0.66 2.32 -4.16
C VAL A 139 0.10 3.69 -4.48
N GLY A 140 0.66 4.35 -5.48
CA GLY A 140 0.23 5.68 -5.86
C GLY A 140 1.14 6.26 -6.93
N THR A 141 1.02 7.56 -7.13
CA THR A 141 1.85 8.29 -8.10
C THR A 141 2.59 9.40 -7.39
N VAL A 142 3.78 9.70 -7.89
CA VAL A 142 4.61 10.77 -7.34
C VAL A 142 3.95 12.10 -7.66
N ASP A 143 3.66 12.87 -6.61
CA ASP A 143 3.14 14.21 -6.75
C ASP A 143 4.27 15.22 -6.86
N ARG A 144 5.28 15.08 -6.01
CA ARG A 144 6.44 15.96 -6.00
C ARG A 144 7.63 15.26 -5.34
N VAL A 145 8.81 15.80 -5.56
CA VAL A 145 10.03 15.32 -4.91
C VAL A 145 10.56 16.44 -4.03
N GLU A 146 10.86 16.10 -2.77
CA GLU A 146 11.42 17.04 -1.81
C GLU A 146 12.84 16.62 -1.45
N THR A 147 13.73 17.60 -1.30
CA THR A 147 15.10 17.36 -0.91
C THR A 147 15.24 17.62 0.58
N ASP A 148 15.96 16.73 1.27
CA ASP A 148 16.28 16.91 2.68
C ASP A 148 16.99 18.25 2.91
N PRO A 149 16.84 18.86 4.08
CA PRO A 149 17.56 20.11 4.39
C PRO A 149 19.08 20.02 4.21
N GLY A 150 19.65 18.82 4.41
CA GLY A 150 21.08 18.61 4.17
C GLY A 150 21.46 18.42 2.72
N GLY A 151 20.49 18.28 1.82
CA GLY A 151 20.74 18.12 0.39
C GLY A 151 21.31 16.76 -0.01
N LEU A 152 21.36 15.80 0.93
CA LEU A 152 21.97 14.51 0.67
C LEU A 152 20.97 13.45 0.20
N THR A 153 19.71 13.60 0.57
CA THR A 153 18.68 12.63 0.22
C THR A 153 17.44 13.34 -0.29
N GLN A 154 16.66 12.60 -1.06
CA GLN A 154 15.39 13.07 -1.58
C GLN A 154 14.30 12.13 -1.12
N SER A 155 13.08 12.66 -0.98
CA SER A 155 11.89 11.88 -0.72
C SER A 155 10.84 12.25 -1.75
N ALA A 156 10.24 11.26 -2.36
CA ALA A 156 9.09 11.49 -3.23
C ALA A 156 7.83 11.48 -2.37
N ILE A 157 6.93 12.38 -2.66
CA ILE A 157 5.65 12.44 -1.97
C ILE A 157 4.60 11.90 -2.92
N LEU A 158 3.89 10.86 -2.49
CA LEU A 158 2.94 10.14 -3.33
C LEU A 158 1.52 10.49 -2.97
N THR A 159 0.69 10.58 -3.99
CA THR A 159 -0.76 10.55 -3.83
C THR A 159 -1.20 9.10 -3.92
N PRO A 160 -1.78 8.52 -2.87
CA PRO A 160 -2.23 7.13 -2.91
C PRO A 160 -3.25 6.91 -4.02
N ALA A 161 -3.15 5.75 -4.67
CA ALA A 161 -4.11 5.38 -5.71
C ALA A 161 -5.45 4.98 -5.12
N ALA A 162 -5.48 4.47 -3.89
CA ALA A 162 -6.71 4.11 -3.20
C ALA A 162 -7.34 5.34 -2.56
N ASP A 163 -8.67 5.41 -2.58
CA ASP A 163 -9.40 6.47 -1.89
C ASP A 163 -9.58 6.06 -0.42
N LEU A 164 -8.63 6.45 0.41
CA LEU A 164 -8.59 6.03 1.81
C LEU A 164 -9.68 6.67 2.65
N ALA A 165 -10.24 7.77 2.19
CA ALA A 165 -11.30 8.47 2.92
C ALA A 165 -12.65 7.78 2.77
N SER A 166 -12.86 7.05 1.68
CA SER A 166 -14.15 6.46 1.33
C SER A 166 -14.12 4.93 1.30
N LEU A 167 -13.26 4.33 2.10
CA LEU A 167 -13.16 2.86 2.13
C LEU A 167 -14.42 2.24 2.71
N ALA A 168 -14.98 1.28 2.01
CA ALA A 168 -16.10 0.48 2.49
C ALA A 168 -15.76 -1.00 2.38
N GLN A 169 -15.50 -1.48 1.17
CA GLN A 169 -15.08 -2.86 0.95
C GLN A 169 -13.64 -2.87 0.49
N VAL A 170 -12.86 -3.79 1.05
CA VAL A 170 -11.47 -3.98 0.68
C VAL A 170 -11.23 -5.47 0.44
N PHE A 171 -10.05 -5.78 -0.07
CA PHE A 171 -9.66 -7.16 -0.36
C PHE A 171 -8.31 -7.41 0.27
N VAL A 172 -8.21 -8.48 1.05
CA VAL A 172 -6.95 -8.88 1.66
C VAL A 172 -6.28 -9.89 0.74
N VAL A 173 -5.02 -9.68 0.43
CA VAL A 173 -4.24 -10.63 -0.36
C VAL A 173 -3.82 -11.75 0.58
N THR A 174 -4.60 -12.84 0.58
CA THR A 174 -4.39 -13.96 1.50
C THR A 174 -3.42 -14.99 0.91
N ASP A 175 -3.22 -14.98 -0.39
CA ASP A 175 -2.25 -15.84 -1.04
C ASP A 175 -1.85 -15.21 -2.37
N PHE A 176 -0.65 -15.54 -2.83
CA PHE A 176 -0.19 -15.01 -4.11
C PHE A 176 0.91 -15.92 -4.65
N GLU A 177 1.08 -15.87 -5.97
CA GLU A 177 2.12 -16.62 -6.65
C GLU A 177 2.97 -15.62 -7.43
N GLU A 178 4.28 -15.62 -7.15
CA GLU A 178 5.18 -14.74 -7.88
C GLU A 178 5.64 -15.39 -9.18
N VAL A 179 5.57 -14.62 -10.25
CA VAL A 179 6.13 -15.03 -11.52
C VAL A 179 7.55 -14.51 -11.61
N ARG A 180 8.47 -15.39 -11.89
CA ARG A 180 9.90 -15.08 -11.96
C ARG A 180 10.38 -14.95 -13.39
#